data_f9c94180979623b491f4a0c4b3dcad12
#
_entry.id   f9c94180979623b491f4a0c4b3dcad12
#
_cell.length_a   1.000
_cell.length_b   1.000
_cell.length_c   1.000
_cell.angle_alpha   90.00
_cell.angle_beta   90.00
_cell.angle_gamma   90.00
#
_symmetry.space_group_name_H-M   'P 1'
#
loop_
_entity.id
_entity.type
_entity.pdbx_description
1 polymer ?
#
loop_
_entity_poly.entity_id
_entity_poly.type
_entity_poly.pdbx_seq_one_letter_code
_entity_poly.pdbx_strand_id
1 'polypeptide(L)'
;MSKEKTAFIPKQYFAVVAVLLAIMMSVLDGTIMNIALPTLAHDFDVTPSNAIWIVNAYQLVITMTLLSFASLGDIYGYRRIFLTGISIFAGASLACALSDSFWMLTVSRIIQGFGAACVMSVNTALIRLIYPPQILGRGMGV
;
A
#
# COMPACT_ATOMS: atom_id res chain seq x y z
N MET A 1 -23.29 18.14 33.33
CA MET A 1 -23.36 16.69 33.51
C MET A 1 -23.82 16.04 32.20
N SER A 2 -22.86 15.38 31.58
CA SER A 2 -22.97 14.14 30.82
C SER A 2 -24.11 13.98 29.80
N LYS A 3 -23.82 14.20 28.50
CA LYS A 3 -24.40 13.45 27.34
C LYS A 3 -23.70 13.82 26.04
N GLU A 4 -22.39 13.55 25.95
CA GLU A 4 -21.65 13.59 24.68
C GLU A 4 -20.82 12.31 24.48
N LYS A 5 -21.48 11.18 24.52
CA LYS A 5 -20.79 9.87 24.38
C LYS A 5 -21.49 8.91 23.40
N THR A 6 -22.14 9.33 22.33
CA THR A 6 -22.79 8.30 21.50
C THR A 6 -22.92 8.62 20.00
N ALA A 7 -22.07 9.44 19.41
CA ALA A 7 -22.15 9.69 17.97
C ALA A 7 -20.87 9.36 17.18
N PHE A 8 -19.90 8.58 17.75
CA PHE A 8 -18.55 8.47 17.20
C PHE A 8 -18.19 7.14 16.53
N ILE A 9 -19.13 6.21 16.41
CA ILE A 9 -18.78 4.80 16.19
C ILE A 9 -18.87 4.27 14.73
N PRO A 10 -19.79 4.63 13.83
CA PRO A 10 -19.87 3.90 12.56
C PRO A 10 -18.84 4.32 11.50
N LYS A 11 -18.52 5.61 11.36
CA LYS A 11 -17.63 6.07 10.27
C LYS A 11 -16.17 5.73 10.49
N GLN A 12 -15.71 5.71 11.73
CA GLN A 12 -14.31 5.38 12.06
C GLN A 12 -14.02 3.89 11.92
N TYR A 13 -14.97 3.02 12.30
CA TYR A 13 -14.80 1.59 12.10
C TYR A 13 -14.66 1.23 10.61
N PHE A 14 -15.45 1.84 9.75
CA PHE A 14 -15.32 1.64 8.29
C PHE A 14 -13.96 2.09 7.78
N ALA A 15 -13.43 3.20 8.26
CA ALA A 15 -12.10 3.68 7.88
C ALA A 15 -11.00 2.72 8.35
N VAL A 16 -11.06 2.25 9.59
CA VAL A 16 -10.09 1.29 10.14
C VAL A 16 -10.15 -0.04 9.38
N VAL A 17 -11.34 -0.57 9.13
CA VAL A 17 -11.51 -1.81 8.35
C VAL A 17 -10.97 -1.66 6.93
N ALA A 18 -11.26 -0.54 6.25
CA ALA A 18 -10.74 -0.28 4.91
C ALA A 18 -9.20 -0.24 4.88
N VAL A 19 -8.58 0.40 5.89
CA VAL A 19 -7.12 0.46 6.02
C VAL A 19 -6.53 -0.93 6.30
N LEU A 20 -7.13 -1.70 7.20
CA LEU A 20 -6.68 -3.06 7.48
C LEU A 20 -6.76 -3.97 6.25
N LEU A 21 -7.86 -3.89 5.51
CA LEU A 21 -8.01 -4.64 4.26
C LEU A 21 -6.97 -4.22 3.22
N ALA A 22 -6.68 -2.93 3.10
CA ALA A 22 -5.65 -2.44 2.19
C ALA A 22 -4.24 -2.92 2.58
N ILE A 23 -3.92 -2.97 3.88
CA ILE A 23 -2.67 -3.54 4.37
C ILE A 23 -2.59 -5.03 4.05
N MET A 24 -3.64 -5.79 4.36
CA MET A 24 -3.69 -7.22 4.06
C MET A 24 -3.51 -7.49 2.56
N MET A 25 -4.17 -6.70 1.71
CA MET A 25 -4.05 -6.80 0.26
C MET A 25 -2.61 -6.55 -0.21
N SER A 26 -1.93 -5.54 0.34
CA SER A 26 -0.53 -5.24 -0.01
C SER A 26 0.44 -6.35 0.46
N VAL A 27 0.21 -6.93 1.63
CA VAL A 27 1.02 -8.04 2.16
C VAL A 27 0.82 -9.30 1.31
N LEU A 28 -0.43 -9.63 0.98
CA LEU A 28 -0.75 -10.77 0.11
C LEU A 28 -0.12 -10.62 -1.27
N ASP A 29 -0.23 -9.42 -1.87
CA ASP A 29 0.37 -9.11 -3.17
C ASP A 29 1.88 -9.35 -3.19
N GLY A 30 2.61 -8.87 -2.16
CA GLY A 30 4.04 -9.13 -2.02
C GLY A 30 4.38 -10.60 -1.84
N THR A 31 3.59 -11.34 -1.06
CA THR A 31 3.79 -12.76 -0.79
C THR A 31 3.54 -13.60 -2.04
N ILE A 32 2.44 -13.35 -2.73
CA ILE A 32 2.07 -14.05 -3.97
C ILE A 32 3.17 -13.86 -5.02
N MET A 33 3.67 -12.62 -5.16
CA MET A 33 4.71 -12.33 -6.13
C MET A 33 6.02 -13.06 -5.85
N ASN A 34 6.44 -13.13 -4.59
CA ASN A 34 7.64 -13.88 -4.22
C ASN A 34 7.53 -15.39 -4.54
N ILE A 35 6.33 -15.95 -4.35
CA ILE A 35 6.06 -17.37 -4.68
C ILE A 35 6.00 -17.58 -6.20
N ALA A 36 5.43 -16.63 -6.94
CA ALA A 36 5.27 -16.70 -8.38
C ALA A 36 6.59 -16.44 -9.16
N LEU A 37 7.60 -15.85 -8.51
CA LEU A 37 8.84 -15.41 -9.16
C LEU A 37 9.54 -16.51 -9.99
N PRO A 38 9.71 -17.77 -9.51
CA PRO A 38 10.33 -18.84 -10.30
C PRO A 38 9.51 -19.18 -11.55
N THR A 39 8.18 -19.23 -11.42
CA THR A 39 7.27 -19.52 -12.52
C THR A 39 7.33 -18.40 -13.57
N LEU A 40 7.32 -17.15 -13.15
CA LEU A 40 7.43 -15.98 -14.03
C LEU A 40 8.79 -15.95 -14.76
N ALA A 41 9.87 -16.32 -14.09
CA ALA A 41 11.18 -16.42 -14.72
C ALA A 41 11.18 -17.45 -15.85
N HIS A 42 10.53 -18.58 -15.66
CA HIS A 42 10.40 -19.63 -16.67
C HIS A 42 9.46 -19.18 -17.82
N ASP A 43 8.30 -18.63 -17.51
CA ASP A 43 7.28 -18.27 -18.51
C ASP A 43 7.71 -17.12 -19.40
N PHE A 44 8.48 -16.18 -18.89
CA PHE A 44 9.03 -15.04 -19.66
C PHE A 44 10.43 -15.32 -20.25
N ASP A 45 10.96 -16.51 -20.04
CA ASP A 45 12.31 -16.91 -20.53
C ASP A 45 13.39 -15.91 -20.08
N VAL A 46 13.33 -15.48 -18.82
CA VAL A 46 14.30 -14.56 -18.21
C VAL A 46 15.09 -15.27 -17.10
N THR A 47 16.30 -14.80 -16.87
CA THR A 47 17.10 -15.32 -15.76
C THR A 47 16.44 -15.00 -14.41
N PRO A 48 16.57 -15.85 -13.40
CA PRO A 48 16.06 -15.56 -12.04
C PRO A 48 16.54 -14.23 -11.49
N SER A 49 17.75 -13.81 -11.83
CA SER A 49 18.33 -12.52 -11.46
C SER A 49 17.55 -11.35 -12.08
N ASN A 50 17.08 -11.48 -13.32
CA ASN A 50 16.26 -10.47 -13.96
C ASN A 50 14.83 -10.46 -13.40
N ALA A 51 14.26 -11.62 -13.12
CA ALA A 51 12.92 -11.72 -12.54
C ALA A 51 12.80 -11.00 -11.18
N ILE A 52 13.84 -10.99 -10.36
CA ILE A 52 13.89 -10.26 -9.09
C ILE A 52 13.62 -8.75 -9.27
N TRP A 53 13.95 -8.19 -10.43
CA TRP A 53 13.66 -6.77 -10.70
C TRP A 53 12.18 -6.42 -10.69
N ILE A 54 11.28 -7.37 -10.96
CA ILE A 54 9.82 -7.18 -10.85
C ILE A 54 9.45 -6.79 -9.40
N VAL A 55 10.04 -7.48 -8.42
CA VAL A 55 9.81 -7.22 -6.99
C VAL A 55 10.55 -5.96 -6.55
N ASN A 56 11.81 -5.82 -6.94
CA ASN A 56 12.66 -4.70 -6.54
C ASN A 56 12.13 -3.37 -7.06
N ALA A 57 11.64 -3.30 -8.29
CA ALA A 57 11.08 -2.09 -8.87
C ALA A 57 9.87 -1.58 -8.06
N TYR A 58 8.96 -2.47 -7.68
CA TYR A 58 7.84 -2.16 -6.80
C TYR A 58 8.31 -1.61 -5.45
N GLN A 59 9.25 -2.30 -4.80
CA GLN A 59 9.76 -1.93 -3.48
C GLN A 59 10.50 -0.59 -3.49
N LEU A 60 11.30 -0.34 -4.53
CA LEU A 60 12.03 0.93 -4.71
C LEU A 60 11.07 2.11 -4.85
N VAL A 61 10.03 1.96 -5.67
CA VAL A 61 9.02 3.02 -5.85
C VAL A 61 8.33 3.33 -4.53
N ILE A 62 7.91 2.33 -3.76
CA ILE A 62 7.30 2.55 -2.45
C ILE A 62 8.24 3.33 -1.55
N THR A 63 9.48 2.88 -1.42
CA THR A 63 10.47 3.48 -0.51
C THR A 63 10.76 4.94 -0.89
N MET A 64 10.93 5.23 -2.18
CA MET A 64 11.24 6.58 -2.67
C MET A 64 10.08 7.56 -2.53
N THR A 65 8.84 7.08 -2.66
CA THR A 65 7.65 7.96 -2.76
C THR A 65 6.82 8.04 -1.49
N LEU A 66 7.05 7.14 -0.52
CA LEU A 66 6.28 7.06 0.72
C LEU A 66 6.21 8.39 1.48
N LEU A 67 7.36 9.06 1.67
CA LEU A 67 7.45 10.33 2.38
C LEU A 67 6.79 11.47 1.61
N SER A 68 6.93 11.47 0.29
CA SER A 68 6.30 12.47 -0.58
C SER A 68 4.77 12.37 -0.51
N PHE A 69 4.23 11.16 -0.55
CA PHE A 69 2.78 10.96 -0.42
C PHE A 69 2.26 11.21 1.01
N ALA A 70 3.08 11.01 2.04
CA ALA A 70 2.72 11.41 3.39
C ALA A 70 2.54 12.93 3.49
N SER A 71 3.47 13.71 2.94
CA SER A 71 3.38 15.18 2.88
C SER A 71 2.20 15.66 2.02
N LEU A 72 1.92 14.98 0.90
CA LEU A 72 0.75 15.25 0.07
C LEU A 72 -0.55 14.95 0.82
N GLY A 73 -0.57 13.95 1.68
CA GLY A 73 -1.68 13.63 2.56
C GLY A 73 -2.01 14.74 3.54
N ASP A 74 -0.97 15.42 4.08
CA ASP A 74 -1.14 16.58 4.97
C ASP A 74 -1.77 17.77 4.23
N ILE A 75 -1.41 17.98 2.96
CA ILE A 75 -1.85 19.14 2.15
C ILE A 75 -3.24 18.90 1.55
N TYR A 76 -3.45 17.77 0.89
CA TYR A 76 -4.66 17.47 0.10
C TYR A 76 -5.71 16.66 0.85
N GLY A 77 -5.35 16.16 2.03
CA GLY A 77 -6.20 15.33 2.89
C GLY A 77 -6.03 13.83 2.62
N TYR A 78 -5.85 13.09 3.71
CA TYR A 78 -5.56 11.64 3.69
C TYR A 78 -6.61 10.80 2.98
N ARG A 79 -7.90 11.18 3.05
CA ARG A 79 -8.97 10.46 2.36
C ARG A 79 -8.80 10.46 0.84
N ARG A 80 -8.39 11.60 0.26
CA ARG A 80 -8.18 11.71 -1.19
C ARG A 80 -6.98 10.90 -1.63
N ILE A 81 -5.88 11.00 -0.91
CA ILE A 81 -4.65 10.24 -1.20
C ILE A 81 -4.92 8.73 -1.08
N PHE A 82 -5.66 8.29 -0.08
CA PHE A 82 -6.03 6.90 0.10
C PHE A 82 -6.89 6.36 -1.05
N LEU A 83 -7.94 7.08 -1.43
CA LEU A 83 -8.82 6.66 -2.53
C LEU A 83 -8.09 6.62 -3.87
N THR A 84 -7.26 7.62 -4.15
CA THR A 84 -6.40 7.63 -5.36
C THR A 84 -5.42 6.46 -5.34
N GLY A 85 -4.79 6.21 -4.19
CA GLY A 85 -3.86 5.08 -4.01
C GLY A 85 -4.51 3.73 -4.28
N ILE A 86 -5.69 3.47 -3.72
CA ILE A 86 -6.44 2.23 -3.97
C ILE A 86 -6.83 2.11 -5.45
N SER A 87 -7.28 3.19 -6.08
CA SER A 87 -7.67 3.16 -7.49
C SER A 87 -6.48 2.83 -8.40
N ILE A 88 -5.33 3.45 -8.16
CA ILE A 88 -4.08 3.18 -8.89
C ILE A 88 -3.63 1.73 -8.63
N PHE A 89 -3.65 1.29 -7.37
CA PHE A 89 -3.25 -0.07 -6.99
C PHE A 89 -4.12 -1.12 -7.67
N ALA A 90 -5.44 -0.96 -7.63
CA ALA A 90 -6.38 -1.90 -8.26
C ALA A 90 -6.23 -1.93 -9.79
N GLY A 91 -6.12 -0.77 -10.43
CA GLY A 91 -5.90 -0.68 -11.87
C GLY A 91 -4.58 -1.30 -12.32
N ALA A 92 -3.50 -1.03 -11.59
CA ALA A 92 -2.20 -1.61 -11.85
C ALA A 92 -2.16 -3.12 -11.58
N SER A 93 -2.86 -3.60 -10.54
CA SER A 93 -3.00 -5.02 -10.24
C SER A 93 -3.69 -5.76 -11.38
N LEU A 94 -4.74 -5.16 -11.96
CA LEU A 94 -5.39 -5.71 -13.15
C LEU A 94 -4.44 -5.72 -14.35
N ALA A 95 -3.66 -4.67 -14.55
CA ALA A 95 -2.65 -4.63 -15.61
C ALA A 95 -1.56 -5.69 -15.41
N CYS A 96 -1.14 -5.97 -14.15
CA CYS A 96 -0.25 -7.09 -13.84
C CYS A 96 -0.84 -8.45 -14.23
N ALA A 97 -2.13 -8.65 -13.93
CA ALA A 97 -2.83 -9.90 -14.26
C ALA A 97 -2.98 -10.13 -15.79
N LEU A 98 -3.00 -9.07 -16.56
CA LEU A 98 -3.12 -9.09 -18.03
C LEU A 98 -1.76 -8.96 -18.73
N SER A 99 -0.65 -9.04 -18.00
CA SER A 99 0.69 -8.86 -18.58
C SER A 99 1.17 -10.11 -19.30
N ASP A 100 1.48 -9.97 -20.58
CA ASP A 100 1.99 -11.02 -21.44
C ASP A 100 3.53 -10.95 -21.62
N SER A 101 4.18 -9.99 -20.99
CA SER A 101 5.63 -9.80 -21.09
C SER A 101 6.27 -9.29 -19.80
N PHE A 102 7.55 -9.64 -19.64
CA PHE A 102 8.37 -9.17 -18.50
C PHE A 102 8.34 -7.65 -18.34
N TRP A 103 8.49 -6.90 -19.43
CA TRP A 103 8.49 -5.43 -19.36
C TRP A 103 7.14 -4.85 -18.98
N MET A 104 6.06 -5.38 -19.51
CA MET A 104 4.70 -4.96 -19.17
C MET A 104 4.42 -5.22 -17.70
N LEU A 105 4.80 -6.39 -17.18
CA LEU A 105 4.65 -6.72 -15.78
C LEU A 105 5.48 -5.79 -14.89
N THR A 106 6.75 -5.52 -15.24
CA THR A 106 7.62 -4.63 -14.48
C THR A 106 7.06 -3.20 -14.41
N VAL A 107 6.60 -2.65 -15.53
CA VAL A 107 6.01 -1.31 -15.58
C VAL A 107 4.72 -1.26 -14.76
N SER A 108 3.87 -2.26 -14.87
CA SER A 108 2.64 -2.36 -14.07
C SER A 108 2.95 -2.42 -12.57
N ARG A 109 4.02 -3.10 -12.16
CA ARG A 109 4.54 -3.14 -10.80
C ARG A 109 5.04 -1.79 -10.30
N ILE A 110 5.70 -1.01 -11.14
CA ILE A 110 6.11 0.36 -10.82
C ILE A 110 4.87 1.21 -10.52
N ILE A 111 3.86 1.17 -11.38
CA ILE A 111 2.60 1.92 -11.19
C ILE A 111 1.88 1.44 -9.93
N GLN A 112 1.82 0.14 -9.69
CA GLN A 112 1.24 -0.44 -8.49
C GLN A 112 1.97 0.01 -7.22
N GLY A 113 3.31 0.17 -7.28
CA GLY A 113 4.13 0.72 -6.20
C GLY A 113 3.74 2.14 -5.79
N PHE A 114 3.40 3.01 -6.74
CA PHE A 114 2.86 4.34 -6.42
C PHE A 114 1.52 4.25 -5.67
N GLY A 115 0.61 3.38 -6.11
CA GLY A 115 -0.65 3.13 -5.41
C GLY A 115 -0.43 2.63 -3.98
N ALA A 116 0.45 1.66 -3.80
CA ALA A 116 0.81 1.11 -2.50
C ALA A 116 1.43 2.17 -1.57
N ALA A 117 2.31 3.01 -2.07
CA ALA A 117 2.93 4.10 -1.31
C ALA A 117 1.88 5.11 -0.82
N CYS A 118 0.90 5.47 -1.66
CA CYS A 118 -0.23 6.31 -1.25
C CYS A 118 -1.02 5.69 -0.10
N VAL A 119 -1.35 4.41 -0.19
CA VAL A 119 -2.10 3.68 0.85
C VAL A 119 -1.29 3.59 2.14
N MET A 120 -0.01 3.21 2.06
CA MET A 120 0.88 3.07 3.22
C MET A 120 1.15 4.40 3.92
N SER A 121 1.25 5.51 3.18
CA SER A 121 1.45 6.85 3.75
C SER A 121 0.30 7.26 4.66
N VAL A 122 -0.93 6.89 4.30
CA VAL A 122 -2.13 7.18 5.09
C VAL A 122 -2.20 6.34 6.37
N ASN A 123 -1.73 5.10 6.33
CA ASN A 123 -1.72 4.22 7.51
C ASN A 123 -0.93 4.84 8.67
N THR A 124 0.25 5.37 8.37
CA THR A 124 1.11 6.03 9.37
C THR A 124 0.42 7.27 9.98
N ALA A 125 -0.29 8.03 9.16
CA ALA A 125 -1.01 9.21 9.61
C ALA A 125 -2.25 8.86 10.43
N LEU A 126 -3.01 7.83 10.04
CA LEU A 126 -4.17 7.35 10.79
C LEU A 126 -3.79 6.81 12.16
N ILE A 127 -2.69 6.08 12.28
CA ILE A 127 -2.16 5.61 13.57
C ILE A 127 -1.86 6.80 14.47
N ARG A 128 -1.23 7.87 13.95
CA ARG A 128 -0.97 9.10 14.70
C ARG A 128 -2.24 9.84 15.12
N LEU A 129 -3.32 9.75 14.33
CA LEU A 129 -4.60 10.41 14.62
C LEU A 129 -5.45 9.64 15.64
N ILE A 130 -5.35 8.31 15.65
CA ILE A 130 -6.11 7.41 16.53
C ILE A 130 -5.43 7.27 17.89
N TYR A 131 -4.10 7.26 17.94
CA TYR A 131 -3.34 7.12 19.18
C TYR A 131 -2.78 8.47 19.64
N PRO A 132 -3.20 8.98 20.83
CA PRO A 132 -2.60 10.20 21.41
C PRO A 132 -1.09 10.02 21.56
N PRO A 133 -0.29 11.10 21.38
CA PRO A 133 1.19 11.06 21.40
C PRO A 133 1.79 10.41 22.65
N GLN A 134 1.04 10.42 23.75
CA GLN A 134 1.45 9.87 25.05
C GLN A 134 1.46 8.33 25.10
N ILE A 135 0.77 7.67 24.17
CA ILE A 135 0.67 6.20 24.10
C ILE A 135 1.57 5.62 23.01
N LEU A 136 1.90 6.41 21.97
CA LEU A 136 2.79 6.00 20.89
C LEU A 136 4.20 5.60 21.37
N GLY A 137 4.72 6.29 22.39
CA GLY A 137 6.04 6.00 22.95
C GLY A 137 6.11 4.69 23.76
N ARG A 138 4.98 4.22 24.29
CA ARG A 138 4.89 2.95 25.06
C ARG A 138 4.57 1.74 24.18
N GLY A 139 3.89 1.92 23.06
CA GLY A 139 3.50 0.83 22.16
C GLY A 139 4.58 0.42 21.15
N MET A 140 5.59 1.26 20.92
CA MET A 140 6.74 0.96 20.03
C MET A 140 8.01 0.57 20.80
N GLY A 141 7.96 0.49 22.11
CA GLY A 141 9.10 0.20 22.99
C GLY A 141 9.05 -1.14 23.71
N VAL A 142 8.26 -2.12 23.23
CA VAL A 142 8.23 -3.50 23.74
C VAL A 142 8.61 -4.46 22.63
#